data_8830f0e17d7cda4f5bc8e8020a9f2f51
#
_entry.id   8830f0e17d7cda4f5bc8e8020a9f2f51
#
_cell.length_a   1.000
_cell.length_b   1.000
_cell.length_c   1.000
_cell.angle_alpha   90.00
_cell.angle_beta   90.00
_cell.angle_gamma   90.00
#
_symmetry.space_group_name_H-M   'P 1'
#
loop_
_entity.id
_entity.type
_entity.pdbx_description
1 polymer ?
#
loop_
_entity_poly.entity_id
_entity_poly.type
_entity_poly.pdbx_seq_one_letter_code
_entity_poly.pdbx_strand_id
1 'polypeptide(L)'
;MTFEYGAQLLLWWAYHFAGPIGLIALKCVVGGVALWCLFVTVRVTTHEPFIWAPIFLLCTSAICRFFVFRPQLFTFAFFAFFVMVLFKFLLRRRAPLWALPVVMLAWANLHGGFLAGLGALGLVILLRASENLAAFGWRSGRRLAEGTQQLWVTLAACTAVTFINPLGPRLWVYILTELSHSTNRRYIEEWAPASLHRDAWSMIALTLIVFTLAVVGWAAHRREQRDTGPLAIYWVASCVPLITMSYLSVRHVPLAAIWTGPVVTLLGSRVHDQLPRLVAFRRSWFLLRGVGILPVCLIFAVVYADPRPDIRIDGAVLGSTHPCGAVAFLREQGARGNLYNPLWWGAYITWELYPSVRVSMDGRNVSLFSDEMVLENLKFYTDKVYQADIDVPFRYATDFLIVPANAPVLSRLLADSRWRRLYADSDSVLFEHADAGATRQDLSPPRLMPLIQQKKACEAVLE
;
A
#
# COMPACT_ATOMS: atom_id res chain seq x y z
N MET A 1 -10.02 -19.92 -0.35
CA MET A 1 -9.13 -19.50 0.76
C MET A 1 -8.35 -18.31 0.27
N THR A 2 -8.38 -17.18 0.94
CA THR A 2 -7.60 -16.01 0.57
C THR A 2 -6.13 -16.24 0.92
N PHE A 3 -5.20 -15.79 0.09
CA PHE A 3 -3.76 -15.97 0.35
C PHE A 3 -3.25 -15.13 1.54
N GLU A 4 -4.02 -14.14 1.99
CA GLU A 4 -3.70 -13.23 3.12
C GLU A 4 -4.31 -13.70 4.46
N TYR A 5 -4.66 -14.97 4.59
CA TYR A 5 -5.34 -15.49 5.78
C TYR A 5 -4.61 -15.19 7.09
N GLY A 6 -3.27 -15.23 7.09
CA GLY A 6 -2.47 -14.92 8.29
C GLY A 6 -2.62 -13.47 8.74
N ALA A 7 -2.64 -12.52 7.80
CA ALA A 7 -2.88 -11.11 8.11
C ALA A 7 -4.32 -10.90 8.62
N GLN A 8 -5.30 -11.55 8.01
CA GLN A 8 -6.70 -11.49 8.44
C GLN A 8 -6.87 -12.03 9.87
N LEU A 9 -6.20 -13.13 10.22
CA LEU A 9 -6.20 -13.67 11.58
C LEU A 9 -5.57 -12.70 12.58
N LEU A 10 -4.43 -12.08 12.25
CA LEU A 10 -3.79 -11.10 13.13
C LEU A 10 -4.67 -9.87 13.35
N LEU A 11 -5.30 -9.35 12.29
CA LEU A 11 -6.23 -8.24 12.39
C LEU A 11 -7.47 -8.63 13.22
N TRP A 12 -8.02 -9.83 13.00
CA TRP A 12 -9.14 -10.34 13.76
C TRP A 12 -8.80 -10.49 15.25
N TRP A 13 -7.65 -11.06 15.59
CA TRP A 13 -7.21 -11.18 16.98
C TRP A 13 -7.01 -9.83 17.63
N ALA A 14 -6.36 -8.89 16.95
CA ALA A 14 -6.18 -7.54 17.47
C ALA A 14 -7.51 -6.88 17.80
N TYR A 15 -8.50 -7.03 16.91
CA TYR A 15 -9.84 -6.52 17.16
C TYR A 15 -10.57 -7.31 18.26
N HIS A 16 -10.49 -8.63 18.26
CA HIS A 16 -11.18 -9.49 19.22
C HIS A 16 -10.75 -9.23 20.67
N PHE A 17 -9.45 -9.01 20.90
CA PHE A 17 -8.92 -8.79 22.25
C PHE A 17 -9.03 -7.34 22.74
N ALA A 18 -8.98 -6.36 21.88
CA ALA A 18 -8.91 -4.95 22.28
C ALA A 18 -9.73 -4.00 21.38
N GLY A 19 -10.67 -4.54 20.58
CA GLY A 19 -11.54 -3.75 19.71
C GLY A 19 -10.77 -2.85 18.74
N PRO A 20 -11.30 -1.67 18.42
CA PRO A 20 -10.62 -0.71 17.52
C PRO A 20 -9.23 -0.29 18.02
N ILE A 21 -9.03 -0.21 19.35
CA ILE A 21 -7.74 0.12 19.96
C ILE A 21 -6.69 -0.93 19.61
N GLY A 22 -7.06 -2.22 19.60
CA GLY A 22 -6.18 -3.31 19.21
C GLY A 22 -5.69 -3.19 17.76
N LEU A 23 -6.57 -2.81 16.84
CA LEU A 23 -6.19 -2.54 15.45
C LEU A 23 -5.23 -1.35 15.34
N ILE A 24 -5.52 -0.25 16.05
CA ILE A 24 -4.65 0.93 16.08
C ILE A 24 -3.27 0.57 16.65
N ALA A 25 -3.23 -0.17 17.75
CA ALA A 25 -1.99 -0.63 18.38
C ALA A 25 -1.17 -1.51 17.41
N LEU A 26 -1.80 -2.49 16.75
CA LEU A 26 -1.15 -3.33 15.75
C LEU A 26 -0.57 -2.50 14.59
N LYS A 27 -1.35 -1.55 14.07
CA LYS A 27 -0.91 -0.62 13.03
C LYS A 27 0.31 0.20 13.47
N CYS A 28 0.27 0.76 14.70
CA CYS A 28 1.38 1.54 15.27
C CYS A 28 2.63 0.67 15.46
N VAL A 29 2.50 -0.56 15.94
CA VAL A 29 3.63 -1.47 16.11
C VAL A 29 4.25 -1.83 14.77
N VAL A 30 3.46 -2.29 13.81
CA VAL A 30 3.97 -2.70 12.48
C VAL A 30 4.56 -1.51 11.73
N GLY A 31 3.88 -0.35 11.76
CA GLY A 31 4.38 0.89 11.18
C GLY A 31 5.65 1.38 11.87
N GLY A 32 5.70 1.31 13.21
CA GLY A 32 6.88 1.64 13.99
C GLY A 32 8.09 0.77 13.65
N VAL A 33 7.89 -0.55 13.44
CA VAL A 33 8.95 -1.46 12.96
C VAL A 33 9.45 -1.04 11.59
N ALA A 34 8.57 -0.70 10.65
CA ALA A 34 8.97 -0.24 9.32
C ALA A 34 9.85 1.02 9.40
N LEU A 35 9.40 2.04 10.17
CA LEU A 35 10.14 3.30 10.34
C LEU A 35 11.44 3.10 11.12
N TRP A 36 11.46 2.23 12.13
CA TRP A 36 12.67 1.88 12.86
C TRP A 36 13.72 1.23 11.95
N CYS A 37 13.32 0.26 11.14
CA CYS A 37 14.23 -0.38 10.18
C CYS A 37 14.77 0.64 9.16
N LEU A 38 13.93 1.54 8.66
CA LEU A 38 14.35 2.63 7.78
C LEU A 38 15.35 3.56 8.48
N PHE A 39 15.05 4.00 9.72
CA PHE A 39 15.94 4.84 10.53
C PHE A 39 17.31 4.18 10.71
N VAL A 40 17.34 2.91 11.11
CA VAL A 40 18.60 2.17 11.26
C VAL A 40 19.35 2.11 9.94
N THR A 41 18.64 1.91 8.81
CA THR A 41 19.26 1.80 7.49
C THR A 41 19.92 3.13 7.07
N VAL A 42 19.23 4.26 7.19
CA VAL A 42 19.82 5.57 6.86
C VAL A 42 20.97 5.93 7.79
N ARG A 43 20.93 5.50 9.06
CA ARG A 43 22.03 5.65 10.02
C ARG A 43 23.26 4.78 9.72
N VAL A 44 23.05 3.63 9.06
CA VAL A 44 24.16 2.77 8.60
C VAL A 44 24.89 3.40 7.41
N THR A 45 24.19 4.20 6.57
CA THR A 45 24.78 4.87 5.41
C THR A 45 25.57 6.12 5.76
N THR A 46 25.13 6.88 6.78
CA THR A 46 25.81 8.10 7.24
C THR A 46 25.51 8.45 8.69
N HIS A 47 26.49 9.04 9.37
CA HIS A 47 26.31 9.56 10.73
C HIS A 47 25.89 11.04 10.75
N GLU A 48 25.96 11.74 9.61
CA GLU A 48 25.67 13.17 9.48
C GLU A 48 24.17 13.46 9.58
N PRO A 49 23.69 14.12 10.67
CA PRO A 49 22.25 14.33 10.88
C PRO A 49 21.58 15.14 9.79
N PHE A 50 22.27 16.15 9.25
CA PHE A 50 21.75 17.04 8.20
C PHE A 50 21.61 16.33 6.84
N ILE A 51 22.16 15.12 6.67
CA ILE A 51 21.95 14.29 5.48
C ILE A 51 20.80 13.30 5.74
N TRP A 52 20.89 12.49 6.83
CA TRP A 52 19.92 11.43 7.04
C TRP A 52 18.56 11.91 7.53
N ALA A 53 18.51 12.97 8.38
CA ALA A 53 17.23 13.37 8.98
C ALA A 53 16.20 13.89 7.97
N PRO A 54 16.54 14.83 7.05
CA PRO A 54 15.59 15.31 6.05
C PRO A 54 15.12 14.16 5.12
N ILE A 55 16.01 13.26 4.73
CA ILE A 55 15.65 12.13 3.87
C ILE A 55 14.76 11.13 4.61
N PHE A 56 15.07 10.85 5.89
CA PHE A 56 14.22 10.01 6.73
C PHE A 56 12.80 10.59 6.86
N LEU A 57 12.67 11.91 7.11
CA LEU A 57 11.37 12.58 7.20
C LEU A 57 10.61 12.52 5.87
N LEU A 58 11.29 12.75 4.74
CA LEU A 58 10.69 12.66 3.41
C LEU A 58 10.18 11.25 3.12
N CYS A 59 10.99 10.23 3.42
CA CYS A 59 10.58 8.82 3.25
C CYS A 59 9.44 8.44 4.20
N THR A 60 9.48 8.90 5.46
CA THR A 60 8.41 8.70 6.43
C THR A 60 7.09 9.29 5.92
N SER A 61 7.12 10.51 5.37
CA SER A 61 5.96 11.15 4.74
C SER A 61 5.39 10.29 3.61
N ALA A 62 6.26 9.78 2.73
CA ALA A 62 5.86 8.92 1.62
C ALA A 62 5.22 7.60 2.08
N ILE A 63 5.71 7.00 3.17
CA ILE A 63 5.28 5.70 3.68
C ILE A 63 4.00 5.84 4.50
N CYS A 64 3.93 6.83 5.42
CA CYS A 64 2.82 6.96 6.37
C CYS A 64 1.46 7.18 5.70
N ARG A 65 1.41 7.74 4.50
CA ARG A 65 0.18 7.89 3.70
C ARG A 65 -0.49 6.56 3.36
N PHE A 66 0.30 5.47 3.32
CA PHE A 66 -0.16 4.13 3.00
C PHE A 66 -0.34 3.25 4.24
N PHE A 67 -0.26 3.82 5.45
CA PHE A 67 -0.52 3.11 6.70
C PHE A 67 -2.03 2.97 6.94
N VAL A 68 -2.65 2.12 6.14
CA VAL A 68 -4.07 1.76 6.25
C VAL A 68 -4.22 0.35 6.86
N PHE A 69 -5.42 0.03 7.38
CA PHE A 69 -5.72 -1.30 7.94
C PHE A 69 -5.88 -2.36 6.84
N ARG A 70 -4.76 -2.69 6.19
CA ARG A 70 -4.70 -3.70 5.13
C ARG A 70 -3.49 -4.59 5.31
N PRO A 71 -3.52 -5.84 4.83
CA PRO A 71 -2.38 -6.76 4.87
C PRO A 71 -1.08 -6.19 4.28
N GLN A 72 -1.19 -5.25 3.35
CA GLN A 72 -0.07 -4.53 2.74
C GLN A 72 0.84 -3.83 3.77
N LEU A 73 0.31 -3.44 4.93
CA LEU A 73 1.08 -2.82 6.02
C LEU A 73 2.26 -3.71 6.47
N PHE A 74 2.05 -5.03 6.54
CA PHE A 74 3.10 -6.00 6.88
C PHE A 74 4.22 -6.01 5.84
N THR A 75 3.89 -5.80 4.55
CA THR A 75 4.89 -5.69 3.48
C THR A 75 5.86 -4.55 3.73
N PHE A 76 5.41 -3.39 4.19
CA PHE A 76 6.30 -2.26 4.45
C PHE A 76 7.29 -2.56 5.58
N ALA A 77 6.84 -3.21 6.64
CA ALA A 77 7.72 -3.60 7.75
C ALA A 77 8.74 -4.67 7.33
N PHE A 78 8.30 -5.71 6.65
CA PHE A 78 9.19 -6.79 6.18
C PHE A 78 10.16 -6.31 5.12
N PHE A 79 9.71 -5.48 4.18
CA PHE A 79 10.59 -4.91 3.17
C PHE A 79 11.64 -3.99 3.79
N ALA A 80 11.25 -3.13 4.74
CA ALA A 80 12.20 -2.28 5.47
C ALA A 80 13.21 -3.10 6.27
N PHE A 81 12.78 -4.22 6.87
CA PHE A 81 13.69 -5.15 7.54
C PHE A 81 14.68 -5.81 6.55
N PHE A 82 14.19 -6.27 5.40
CA PHE A 82 15.06 -6.80 4.34
C PHE A 82 16.10 -5.79 3.91
N VAL A 83 15.67 -4.57 3.58
CA VAL A 83 16.56 -3.47 3.17
C VAL A 83 17.58 -3.17 4.26
N MET A 84 17.18 -3.11 5.52
CA MET A 84 18.08 -2.90 6.65
C MET A 84 19.17 -3.98 6.74
N VAL A 85 18.80 -5.26 6.66
CA VAL A 85 19.76 -6.37 6.74
C VAL A 85 20.70 -6.34 5.53
N LEU A 86 20.17 -6.12 4.33
CA LEU A 86 20.92 -6.09 3.08
C LEU A 86 21.91 -4.91 3.02
N PHE A 87 21.51 -3.71 3.46
CA PHE A 87 22.42 -2.56 3.54
C PHE A 87 23.51 -2.77 4.60
N LYS A 88 23.18 -3.35 5.76
CA LYS A 88 24.19 -3.75 6.74
C LYS A 88 25.19 -4.74 6.14
N PHE A 89 24.71 -5.72 5.37
CA PHE A 89 25.58 -6.69 4.70
C PHE A 89 26.50 -6.00 3.69
N LEU A 90 25.95 -5.14 2.82
CA LEU A 90 26.73 -4.45 1.78
C LEU A 90 27.80 -3.51 2.36
N LEU A 91 27.44 -2.72 3.38
CA LEU A 91 28.29 -1.65 3.89
C LEU A 91 29.22 -2.12 5.03
N ARG A 92 28.77 -3.02 5.89
CA ARG A 92 29.51 -3.49 7.07
C ARG A 92 29.97 -4.94 7.01
N ARG A 93 29.52 -5.69 6.00
CA ARG A 93 29.75 -7.13 5.80
C ARG A 93 29.34 -8.03 6.99
N ARG A 94 28.59 -7.49 7.96
CA ARG A 94 28.08 -8.21 9.14
C ARG A 94 26.59 -7.97 9.24
N ALA A 95 25.81 -8.98 8.87
CA ALA A 95 24.36 -8.92 8.96
C ALA A 95 23.80 -10.35 9.13
N PRO A 96 22.69 -10.50 9.86
CA PRO A 96 22.05 -11.79 10.07
C PRO A 96 21.23 -12.20 8.83
N LEU A 97 21.91 -12.58 7.72
CA LEU A 97 21.22 -13.01 6.50
C LEU A 97 20.28 -14.20 6.75
N TRP A 98 20.59 -15.04 7.76
CA TRP A 98 19.72 -16.14 8.18
C TRP A 98 18.33 -15.71 8.64
N ALA A 99 18.18 -14.45 9.10
CA ALA A 99 16.88 -13.92 9.52
C ALA A 99 15.95 -13.66 8.32
N LEU A 100 16.50 -13.46 7.11
CA LEU A 100 15.70 -13.16 5.92
C LEU A 100 14.76 -14.31 5.53
N PRO A 101 15.19 -15.59 5.47
CA PRO A 101 14.26 -16.71 5.23
C PRO A 101 13.17 -16.84 6.30
N VAL A 102 13.48 -16.58 7.58
CA VAL A 102 12.48 -16.63 8.67
C VAL A 102 11.41 -15.54 8.48
N VAL A 103 11.85 -14.32 8.19
CA VAL A 103 10.92 -13.22 7.90
C VAL A 103 10.16 -13.46 6.59
N MET A 104 10.79 -14.03 5.57
CA MET A 104 10.14 -14.39 4.30
C MET A 104 9.03 -15.42 4.51
N LEU A 105 9.24 -16.42 5.37
CA LEU A 105 8.20 -17.39 5.73
C LEU A 105 6.95 -16.69 6.30
N ALA A 106 7.14 -15.77 7.25
CA ALA A 106 6.03 -14.99 7.80
C ALA A 106 5.38 -14.13 6.70
N TRP A 107 6.19 -13.45 5.88
CA TRP A 107 5.71 -12.55 4.84
C TRP A 107 4.85 -13.26 3.79
N ALA A 108 5.30 -14.42 3.27
CA ALA A 108 4.56 -15.21 2.29
C ALA A 108 3.19 -15.72 2.82
N ASN A 109 3.02 -15.82 4.14
CA ASN A 109 1.77 -16.20 4.79
C ASN A 109 0.89 -15.00 5.19
N LEU A 110 1.40 -13.77 5.12
CA LEU A 110 0.70 -12.55 5.52
C LEU A 110 0.27 -11.69 4.33
N HIS A 111 1.12 -11.57 3.28
CA HIS A 111 0.81 -10.73 2.11
C HIS A 111 1.65 -11.10 0.89
N GLY A 112 1.06 -11.00 -0.30
CA GLY A 112 1.73 -11.30 -1.58
C GLY A 112 2.90 -10.40 -1.96
N GLY A 113 3.15 -9.31 -1.23
CA GLY A 113 4.27 -8.39 -1.45
C GLY A 113 5.66 -8.98 -1.22
N PHE A 114 5.79 -10.24 -0.81
CA PHE A 114 7.09 -10.91 -0.58
C PHE A 114 8.00 -10.94 -1.81
N LEU A 115 7.42 -10.83 -3.03
CA LEU A 115 8.20 -10.69 -4.26
C LEU A 115 9.14 -9.47 -4.23
N ALA A 116 8.77 -8.39 -3.54
CA ALA A 116 9.65 -7.23 -3.37
C ALA A 116 10.91 -7.60 -2.57
N GLY A 117 10.79 -8.48 -1.58
CA GLY A 117 11.94 -8.99 -0.81
C GLY A 117 12.90 -9.82 -1.66
N LEU A 118 12.37 -10.71 -2.51
CA LEU A 118 13.18 -11.47 -3.48
C LEU A 118 13.82 -10.54 -4.51
N GLY A 119 13.09 -9.53 -4.98
CA GLY A 119 13.61 -8.48 -5.88
C GLY A 119 14.75 -7.69 -5.24
N ALA A 120 14.62 -7.30 -3.96
CA ALA A 120 15.69 -6.62 -3.22
C ALA A 120 16.95 -7.48 -3.08
N LEU A 121 16.81 -8.78 -2.80
CA LEU A 121 17.94 -9.72 -2.82
C LEU A 121 18.60 -9.78 -4.20
N GLY A 122 17.81 -9.89 -5.27
CA GLY A 122 18.30 -9.86 -6.63
C GLY A 122 19.06 -8.57 -6.95
N LEU A 123 18.54 -7.40 -6.57
CA LEU A 123 19.23 -6.12 -6.74
C LEU A 123 20.56 -6.07 -5.99
N VAL A 124 20.64 -6.61 -4.77
CA VAL A 124 21.88 -6.66 -3.99
C VAL A 124 22.90 -7.60 -4.60
N ILE A 125 22.45 -8.74 -5.16
CA ILE A 125 23.32 -9.66 -5.91
C ILE A 125 23.91 -8.95 -7.12
N LEU A 126 23.08 -8.24 -7.89
CA LEU A 126 23.51 -7.46 -9.07
C LEU A 126 24.48 -6.33 -8.68
N LEU A 127 24.19 -5.60 -7.60
CA LEU A 127 25.10 -4.57 -7.08
C LEU A 127 26.47 -5.16 -6.73
N ARG A 128 26.50 -6.28 -6.00
CA ARG A 128 27.75 -6.92 -5.60
C ARG A 128 28.51 -7.49 -6.79
N ALA A 129 27.81 -8.13 -7.73
CA ALA A 129 28.41 -8.62 -8.96
C ALA A 129 29.00 -7.47 -9.80
N SER A 130 28.30 -6.33 -9.91
CA SER A 130 28.78 -5.14 -10.62
C SER A 130 30.02 -4.52 -9.97
N GLU A 131 30.06 -4.45 -8.62
CA GLU A 131 31.24 -4.02 -7.87
C GLU A 131 32.44 -4.92 -8.14
N ASN A 132 32.25 -6.24 -8.07
CA ASN A 132 33.30 -7.21 -8.30
C ASN A 132 33.80 -7.15 -9.77
N LEU A 133 32.87 -6.99 -10.72
CA LEU A 133 33.18 -6.86 -12.14
C LEU A 133 34.02 -5.61 -12.42
N ALA A 134 33.66 -4.48 -11.82
CA ALA A 134 34.41 -3.23 -11.95
C ALA A 134 35.80 -3.34 -11.33
N ALA A 135 35.94 -4.05 -10.19
CA ALA A 135 37.21 -4.19 -9.48
C ALA A 135 38.17 -5.20 -10.11
N PHE A 136 37.67 -6.31 -10.67
CA PHE A 136 38.48 -7.47 -11.06
C PHE A 136 38.38 -7.86 -12.55
N GLY A 137 37.41 -7.27 -13.28
CA GLY A 137 37.13 -7.61 -14.68
C GLY A 137 36.54 -9.01 -14.88
N TRP A 138 36.10 -9.31 -16.11
CA TRP A 138 35.38 -10.55 -16.48
C TRP A 138 36.21 -11.83 -16.29
N ARG A 139 37.56 -11.73 -16.36
CA ARG A 139 38.46 -12.90 -16.31
C ARG A 139 38.65 -13.48 -14.92
N SER A 140 38.16 -12.83 -13.88
CA SER A 140 38.35 -13.22 -12.49
C SER A 140 37.10 -13.91 -11.89
N GLY A 141 36.56 -14.95 -12.55
CA GLY A 141 35.31 -15.62 -12.20
C GLY A 141 35.18 -16.04 -10.72
N ARG A 142 36.30 -16.49 -10.10
CA ARG A 142 36.31 -16.83 -8.66
C ARG A 142 36.09 -15.61 -7.76
N ARG A 143 36.68 -14.46 -8.09
CA ARG A 143 36.52 -13.21 -7.34
C ARG A 143 35.17 -12.55 -7.58
N LEU A 144 34.55 -12.79 -8.74
CA LEU A 144 33.19 -12.35 -9.03
C LEU A 144 32.16 -13.02 -8.10
N ALA A 145 32.44 -14.28 -7.68
CA ALA A 145 31.59 -15.02 -6.76
C ALA A 145 31.82 -14.66 -5.29
N GLU A 146 32.93 -13.99 -4.94
CA GLU A 146 33.22 -13.60 -3.56
C GLU A 146 32.16 -12.65 -3.00
N GLY A 147 31.55 -13.01 -1.86
CA GLY A 147 30.49 -12.22 -1.21
C GLY A 147 29.12 -12.35 -1.84
N THR A 148 28.95 -12.99 -3.02
CA THR A 148 27.63 -13.25 -3.61
C THR A 148 27.08 -14.62 -3.24
N GLN A 149 27.93 -15.60 -2.91
CA GLN A 149 27.50 -16.96 -2.57
C GLN A 149 26.48 -16.99 -1.43
N GLN A 150 26.74 -16.26 -0.34
CA GLN A 150 25.81 -16.17 0.78
C GLN A 150 24.47 -15.57 0.38
N LEU A 151 24.48 -14.58 -0.52
CA LEU A 151 23.25 -13.96 -1.03
C LEU A 151 22.45 -14.93 -1.91
N TRP A 152 23.12 -15.74 -2.75
CA TRP A 152 22.46 -16.77 -3.56
C TRP A 152 21.84 -17.87 -2.68
N VAL A 153 22.56 -18.33 -1.64
CA VAL A 153 22.01 -19.29 -0.67
C VAL A 153 20.81 -18.68 0.06
N THR A 154 20.91 -17.41 0.46
CA THR A 154 19.79 -16.69 1.11
C THR A 154 18.60 -16.56 0.15
N LEU A 155 18.82 -16.22 -1.11
CA LEU A 155 17.77 -16.12 -2.12
C LEU A 155 17.07 -17.48 -2.32
N ALA A 156 17.84 -18.55 -2.48
CA ALA A 156 17.30 -19.90 -2.61
C ALA A 156 16.47 -20.31 -1.38
N ALA A 157 16.99 -20.06 -0.16
CA ALA A 157 16.28 -20.33 1.08
C ALA A 157 15.00 -19.48 1.19
N CYS A 158 15.06 -18.17 0.90
CA CYS A 158 13.88 -17.30 0.86
C CYS A 158 12.83 -17.80 -0.14
N THR A 159 13.26 -18.22 -1.33
CA THR A 159 12.35 -18.78 -2.33
C THR A 159 11.72 -20.09 -1.85
N ALA A 160 12.51 -20.98 -1.28
CA ALA A 160 12.03 -22.28 -0.79
C ALA A 160 10.96 -22.14 0.31
N VAL A 161 11.15 -21.24 1.27
CA VAL A 161 10.17 -21.05 2.36
C VAL A 161 8.85 -20.44 1.89
N THR A 162 8.81 -19.77 0.72
CA THR A 162 7.55 -19.26 0.17
C THR A 162 6.58 -20.38 -0.23
N PHE A 163 7.03 -21.61 -0.36
CA PHE A 163 6.15 -22.76 -0.60
C PHE A 163 5.53 -23.32 0.69
N ILE A 164 5.99 -22.87 1.86
CA ILE A 164 5.45 -23.26 3.18
C ILE A 164 4.29 -22.32 3.53
N ASN A 165 3.16 -22.53 2.85
CA ASN A 165 1.90 -21.84 3.07
C ASN A 165 0.75 -22.77 2.66
N PRO A 166 -0.53 -22.49 3.03
CA PRO A 166 -1.66 -23.36 2.72
C PRO A 166 -1.94 -23.54 1.23
N LEU A 167 -1.50 -22.62 0.37
CA LEU A 167 -1.66 -22.72 -1.09
C LEU A 167 -0.50 -23.45 -1.76
N GLY A 168 0.64 -23.62 -1.07
CA GLY A 168 1.84 -24.21 -1.65
C GLY A 168 2.30 -23.50 -2.93
N PRO A 169 2.63 -24.24 -4.00
CA PRO A 169 3.04 -23.65 -5.29
C PRO A 169 1.96 -22.76 -5.94
N ARG A 170 0.68 -22.98 -5.65
CA ARG A 170 -0.43 -22.18 -6.22
C ARG A 170 -0.36 -20.72 -5.80
N LEU A 171 0.31 -20.40 -4.68
CA LEU A 171 0.55 -19.02 -4.27
C LEU A 171 1.27 -18.20 -5.36
N TRP A 172 2.28 -18.81 -5.98
CA TRP A 172 3.04 -18.15 -7.06
C TRP A 172 2.18 -17.91 -8.30
N VAL A 173 1.42 -18.92 -8.72
CA VAL A 173 0.47 -18.78 -9.84
C VAL A 173 -0.52 -17.65 -9.55
N TYR A 174 -1.10 -17.65 -8.36
CA TYR A 174 -2.05 -16.63 -7.95
C TYR A 174 -1.46 -15.22 -8.02
N ILE A 175 -0.28 -14.99 -7.42
CA ILE A 175 0.34 -13.65 -7.38
C ILE A 175 0.74 -13.18 -8.78
N LEU A 176 1.30 -14.05 -9.62
CA LEU A 176 1.66 -13.71 -10.98
C LEU A 176 0.42 -13.37 -11.83
N THR A 177 -0.67 -14.10 -11.64
CA THR A 177 -1.96 -13.80 -12.27
C THR A 177 -2.47 -12.42 -11.80
N GLU A 178 -2.47 -12.15 -10.49
CA GLU A 178 -2.91 -10.87 -9.92
C GLU A 178 -2.11 -9.66 -10.49
N LEU A 179 -0.80 -9.82 -10.64
CA LEU A 179 0.06 -8.78 -11.23
C LEU A 179 -0.22 -8.53 -12.73
N SER A 180 -0.76 -9.51 -13.44
CA SER A 180 -1.10 -9.40 -14.86
C SER A 180 -2.47 -8.78 -15.12
N HIS A 181 -3.36 -8.71 -14.12
CA HIS A 181 -4.72 -8.20 -14.29
C HIS A 181 -4.75 -6.70 -14.62
N SER A 182 -5.29 -6.38 -15.81
CA SER A 182 -5.45 -5.01 -16.30
C SER A 182 -6.58 -4.24 -15.60
N THR A 183 -7.60 -4.94 -15.15
CA THR A 183 -8.79 -4.37 -14.50
C THR A 183 -8.45 -3.66 -13.21
N ASN A 184 -7.58 -4.24 -12.37
CA ASN A 184 -7.12 -3.61 -11.14
C ASN A 184 -6.46 -2.25 -11.40
N ARG A 185 -5.61 -2.16 -12.45
CA ARG A 185 -4.90 -0.91 -12.80
C ARG A 185 -5.84 0.20 -13.27
N ARG A 186 -6.98 -0.16 -13.85
CA ARG A 186 -7.90 0.80 -14.44
C ARG A 186 -8.93 1.34 -13.46
N TYR A 187 -9.33 0.54 -12.47
CA TYR A 187 -10.50 0.83 -11.63
C TYR A 187 -10.19 0.95 -10.13
N ILE A 188 -9.02 0.52 -9.69
CA ILE A 188 -8.61 0.66 -8.29
C ILE A 188 -7.58 1.79 -8.18
N GLU A 189 -7.90 2.85 -7.45
CA GLU A 189 -7.05 4.06 -7.31
C GLU A 189 -5.61 3.76 -6.88
N GLU A 190 -5.42 2.76 -6.01
CA GLU A 190 -4.08 2.38 -5.53
C GLU A 190 -3.18 1.76 -6.62
N TRP A 191 -3.77 1.22 -7.68
CA TRP A 191 -3.05 0.70 -8.84
C TRP A 191 -2.87 1.75 -9.94
N ALA A 192 -3.54 2.90 -9.80
CA ALA A 192 -3.40 3.99 -10.76
C ALA A 192 -1.96 4.51 -10.82
N PRO A 193 -1.51 4.97 -12.00
CA PRO A 193 -0.23 5.66 -12.13
C PRO A 193 -0.18 6.85 -11.17
N ALA A 194 1.00 7.09 -10.58
CA ALA A 194 1.28 8.32 -9.88
C ALA A 194 1.32 9.45 -10.90
N SER A 195 0.14 9.89 -11.32
CA SER A 195 -0.01 11.16 -12.04
C SER A 195 0.47 12.29 -11.11
N LEU A 196 0.47 13.56 -11.57
CA LEU A 196 0.76 14.75 -10.75
C LEU A 196 -0.18 14.89 -9.52
N HIS A 197 -0.73 13.78 -9.08
CA HIS A 197 -1.49 13.63 -7.85
C HIS A 197 -0.60 14.00 -6.65
N ARG A 198 -1.20 14.58 -5.68
CA ARG A 198 -0.70 14.95 -4.36
C ARG A 198 0.25 13.92 -3.73
N ASP A 199 0.04 12.62 -3.98
CA ASP A 199 0.83 11.52 -3.43
C ASP A 199 2.15 11.28 -4.18
N ALA A 200 2.33 11.86 -5.37
CA ALA A 200 3.54 11.72 -6.17
C ALA A 200 4.67 12.66 -5.74
N TRP A 201 4.38 13.76 -5.02
CA TRP A 201 5.39 14.78 -4.72
C TRP A 201 6.60 14.27 -3.95
N SER A 202 6.41 13.39 -2.98
CA SER A 202 7.52 12.79 -2.23
C SER A 202 8.42 11.93 -3.13
N MET A 203 7.84 11.23 -4.10
CA MET A 203 8.59 10.43 -5.07
C MET A 203 9.27 11.29 -6.11
N ILE A 204 8.62 12.37 -6.57
CA ILE A 204 9.24 13.36 -7.46
C ILE A 204 10.46 13.98 -6.77
N ALA A 205 10.33 14.39 -5.51
CA ALA A 205 11.43 14.93 -4.73
C ALA A 205 12.59 13.93 -4.59
N LEU A 206 12.32 12.69 -4.20
CA LEU A 206 13.34 11.64 -4.09
C LEU A 206 14.02 11.37 -5.44
N THR A 207 13.25 11.32 -6.53
CA THR A 207 13.78 11.10 -7.89
C THR A 207 14.71 12.23 -8.30
N LEU A 208 14.30 13.48 -8.08
CA LEU A 208 15.14 14.67 -8.38
C LEU A 208 16.43 14.68 -7.54
N ILE A 209 16.36 14.31 -6.26
CA ILE A 209 17.53 14.21 -5.40
C ILE A 209 18.48 13.12 -5.90
N VAL A 210 17.98 11.93 -6.24
CA VAL A 210 18.78 10.84 -6.81
C VAL A 210 19.49 11.29 -8.08
N PHE A 211 18.74 11.92 -8.99
CA PHE A 211 19.30 12.42 -10.26
C PHE A 211 20.37 13.50 -10.03
N THR A 212 20.10 14.47 -9.16
CA THR A 212 21.05 15.53 -8.82
C THR A 212 22.34 14.95 -8.24
N LEU A 213 22.23 14.03 -7.27
CA LEU A 213 23.40 13.37 -6.67
C LEU A 213 24.17 12.51 -7.67
N ALA A 214 23.47 11.86 -8.62
CA ALA A 214 24.10 11.11 -9.71
C ALA A 214 24.92 12.04 -10.61
N VAL A 215 24.37 13.19 -11.02
CA VAL A 215 25.04 14.19 -11.87
C VAL A 215 26.23 14.79 -11.15
N VAL A 216 26.08 15.22 -9.89
CA VAL A 216 27.16 15.80 -9.09
C VAL A 216 28.25 14.77 -8.84
N GLY A 217 27.91 13.54 -8.48
CA GLY A 217 28.88 12.45 -8.29
C GLY A 217 29.65 12.12 -9.57
N TRP A 218 28.97 12.11 -10.73
CA TRP A 218 29.60 11.90 -12.03
C TRP A 218 30.55 13.06 -12.42
N ALA A 219 30.13 14.30 -12.21
CA ALA A 219 30.95 15.47 -12.49
C ALA A 219 32.21 15.53 -11.59
N ALA A 220 32.07 15.15 -10.33
CA ALA A 220 33.20 15.05 -9.39
C ALA A 220 34.19 13.96 -9.81
N HIS A 221 33.69 12.78 -10.22
CA HIS A 221 34.51 11.66 -10.69
C HIS A 221 35.36 12.05 -11.94
N ARG A 222 34.75 12.74 -12.92
CA ARG A 222 35.49 13.19 -14.12
C ARG A 222 36.65 14.11 -13.82
N ARG A 223 36.56 14.91 -12.72
CA ARG A 223 37.62 15.85 -12.32
C ARG A 223 38.78 15.19 -11.59
N GLU A 224 38.56 14.13 -10.83
CA GLU A 224 39.58 13.54 -9.96
C GLU A 224 40.22 12.24 -10.48
N GLN A 225 39.78 11.66 -11.58
CA GLN A 225 40.26 10.35 -12.12
C GLN A 225 40.36 9.24 -11.03
N ARG A 226 39.54 9.26 -9.98
CA ARG A 226 39.59 8.31 -8.87
C ARG A 226 38.45 7.29 -8.95
N ASP A 227 38.73 6.07 -8.45
CA ASP A 227 37.95 4.82 -8.50
C ASP A 227 36.52 4.81 -7.90
N THR A 228 35.92 5.97 -7.57
CA THR A 228 34.63 6.04 -6.88
C THR A 228 33.41 6.17 -7.80
N GLY A 229 33.62 6.43 -9.07
CA GLY A 229 32.53 6.71 -10.03
C GLY A 229 31.66 5.52 -10.41
N PRO A 230 32.22 4.34 -10.74
CA PRO A 230 31.42 3.18 -11.18
C PRO A 230 30.44 2.71 -10.08
N LEU A 231 30.85 2.76 -8.83
CA LEU A 231 30.01 2.32 -7.69
C LEU A 231 28.78 3.21 -7.49
N ALA A 232 28.89 4.53 -7.69
CA ALA A 232 27.76 5.44 -7.54
C ALA A 232 26.67 5.18 -8.59
N ILE A 233 27.06 4.89 -9.83
CA ILE A 233 26.11 4.62 -10.92
C ILE A 233 25.31 3.34 -10.70
N TYR A 234 25.92 2.29 -10.12
CA TYR A 234 25.20 1.05 -9.82
C TYR A 234 24.15 1.24 -8.71
N TRP A 235 24.47 2.06 -7.68
CA TRP A 235 23.51 2.41 -6.64
C TRP A 235 22.33 3.21 -7.20
N VAL A 236 22.58 4.19 -8.08
CA VAL A 236 21.52 4.92 -8.79
C VAL A 236 20.69 3.98 -9.66
N ALA A 237 21.35 3.11 -10.42
CA ALA A 237 20.65 2.13 -11.26
C ALA A 237 19.73 1.20 -10.46
N SER A 238 20.12 0.85 -9.23
CA SER A 238 19.28 0.02 -8.34
C SER A 238 17.97 0.70 -7.91
N CYS A 239 17.89 2.03 -7.95
CA CYS A 239 16.66 2.78 -7.65
C CYS A 239 15.67 2.76 -8.82
N VAL A 240 16.16 2.61 -10.06
CA VAL A 240 15.34 2.76 -11.28
C VAL A 240 14.12 1.83 -11.28
N PRO A 241 14.23 0.51 -11.02
CA PRO A 241 13.07 -0.38 -11.05
C PRO A 241 11.97 0.04 -10.06
N LEU A 242 12.34 0.38 -8.82
CA LEU A 242 11.40 0.73 -7.78
C LEU A 242 10.77 2.12 -8.00
N ILE A 243 11.55 3.09 -8.48
CA ILE A 243 11.04 4.40 -8.89
C ILE A 243 10.06 4.23 -10.05
N THR A 244 10.42 3.46 -11.09
CA THR A 244 9.53 3.19 -12.22
C THR A 244 8.23 2.53 -11.77
N MET A 245 8.30 1.50 -10.92
CA MET A 245 7.12 0.85 -10.37
C MET A 245 6.23 1.82 -9.57
N SER A 246 6.82 2.76 -8.83
CA SER A 246 6.06 3.76 -8.07
C SER A 246 5.32 4.76 -8.96
N TYR A 247 5.85 5.08 -10.14
CA TYR A 247 5.15 5.90 -11.13
C TYR A 247 4.09 5.12 -11.90
N LEU A 248 4.29 3.83 -12.12
CA LEU A 248 3.29 2.96 -12.75
C LEU A 248 2.12 2.63 -11.82
N SER A 249 2.36 2.63 -10.50
CA SER A 249 1.31 2.36 -9.51
C SER A 249 1.69 2.95 -8.14
N VAL A 250 0.82 3.81 -7.61
CA VAL A 250 1.03 4.59 -6.37
C VAL A 250 1.32 3.69 -5.18
N ARG A 251 0.76 2.48 -5.14
CA ARG A 251 0.96 1.51 -4.06
C ARG A 251 2.42 1.09 -3.83
N HIS A 252 3.31 1.30 -4.83
CA HIS A 252 4.73 0.98 -4.73
C HIS A 252 5.58 2.13 -4.17
N VAL A 253 4.99 3.31 -3.96
CA VAL A 253 5.67 4.49 -3.38
C VAL A 253 6.40 4.17 -2.07
N PRO A 254 5.79 3.46 -1.08
CA PRO A 254 6.50 3.10 0.14
C PRO A 254 7.73 2.22 -0.09
N LEU A 255 7.65 1.25 -1.00
CA LEU A 255 8.78 0.37 -1.32
C LEU A 255 9.93 1.16 -1.97
N ALA A 256 9.58 2.06 -2.91
CA ALA A 256 10.55 2.93 -3.55
C ALA A 256 11.21 3.86 -2.53
N ALA A 257 10.46 4.45 -1.60
CA ALA A 257 10.99 5.32 -0.54
C ALA A 257 11.93 4.55 0.42
N ILE A 258 11.54 3.33 0.84
CA ILE A 258 12.35 2.48 1.74
C ILE A 258 13.70 2.10 1.12
N TRP A 259 13.76 1.88 -0.19
CA TRP A 259 15.00 1.56 -0.90
C TRP A 259 15.81 2.81 -1.25
N THR A 260 15.15 3.80 -1.85
CA THR A 260 15.81 4.98 -2.42
C THR A 260 16.35 5.92 -1.34
N GLY A 261 15.66 6.06 -0.20
CA GLY A 261 16.11 6.90 0.91
C GLY A 261 17.52 6.56 1.39
N PRO A 262 17.83 5.30 1.77
CA PRO A 262 19.18 4.88 2.13
C PRO A 262 20.22 5.07 1.02
N VAL A 263 19.85 4.88 -0.26
CA VAL A 263 20.76 5.16 -1.39
C VAL A 263 21.08 6.64 -1.47
N VAL A 264 20.08 7.51 -1.34
CA VAL A 264 20.26 8.97 -1.32
C VAL A 264 21.17 9.41 -0.18
N THR A 265 20.99 8.87 1.03
CA THR A 265 21.82 9.21 2.18
C THR A 265 23.27 8.73 1.99
N LEU A 266 23.47 7.55 1.39
CA LEU A 266 24.79 7.02 1.05
C LEU A 266 25.50 7.90 0.02
N LEU A 267 24.84 8.29 -1.06
CA LEU A 267 25.39 9.14 -2.10
C LEU A 267 25.65 10.56 -1.57
N GLY A 268 24.72 11.10 -0.78
CA GLY A 268 24.85 12.40 -0.13
C GLY A 268 26.06 12.48 0.81
N SER A 269 26.32 11.40 1.58
CA SER A 269 27.50 11.30 2.42
C SER A 269 28.80 11.36 1.59
N ARG A 270 28.87 10.61 0.49
CA ARG A 270 30.03 10.60 -0.41
C ARG A 270 30.29 11.96 -1.04
N VAL A 271 29.25 12.64 -1.49
CA VAL A 271 29.35 14.00 -2.03
C VAL A 271 29.80 14.98 -0.92
N HIS A 272 29.24 14.85 0.28
CA HIS A 272 29.63 15.67 1.43
C HIS A 272 31.11 15.53 1.76
N ASP A 273 31.65 14.32 1.79
CA ASP A 273 33.06 14.04 2.09
C ASP A 273 34.03 14.65 1.04
N GLN A 274 33.53 14.86 -0.19
CA GLN A 274 34.28 15.44 -1.29
C GLN A 274 34.16 16.98 -1.36
N LEU A 275 33.07 17.57 -0.82
CA LEU A 275 32.82 19.02 -0.86
C LEU A 275 33.91 19.91 -0.28
N PRO A 276 34.61 19.59 0.85
CA PRO A 276 35.70 20.37 1.37
C PRO A 276 36.90 20.48 0.42
N ARG A 277 37.03 19.50 -0.48
CA ARG A 277 38.09 19.48 -1.51
C ARG A 277 37.70 20.23 -2.79
N LEU A 278 36.37 20.39 -3.03
CA LEU A 278 35.81 21.05 -4.20
C LEU A 278 35.59 22.55 -3.99
N VAL A 279 35.37 22.99 -2.76
CA VAL A 279 35.01 24.35 -2.39
C VAL A 279 35.95 24.84 -1.27
N ALA A 280 36.92 25.68 -1.61
CA ALA A 280 37.79 26.38 -0.65
C ALA A 280 37.04 27.44 0.19
N PHE A 281 35.74 27.26 0.40
CA PHE A 281 34.83 28.27 0.97
C PHE A 281 34.34 27.85 2.36
N ARG A 282 35.25 27.98 3.34
CA ARG A 282 35.03 27.57 4.74
C ARG A 282 33.93 28.36 5.48
N ARG A 283 33.50 29.52 4.99
CA ARG A 283 32.52 30.40 5.67
C ARG A 283 31.07 30.21 5.25
N SER A 284 30.81 29.67 4.06
CA SER A 284 29.46 29.44 3.53
C SER A 284 28.83 28.10 3.99
N TRP A 285 29.59 27.30 4.72
CA TRP A 285 29.16 25.96 5.16
C TRP A 285 28.00 25.97 6.17
N PHE A 286 27.96 27.00 7.05
CA PHE A 286 26.84 27.16 8.00
C PHE A 286 25.53 27.52 7.29
N LEU A 287 25.61 28.34 6.22
CA LEU A 287 24.45 28.72 5.41
C LEU A 287 23.93 27.53 4.57
N LEU A 288 24.82 26.71 4.00
CA LEU A 288 24.43 25.50 3.25
C LEU A 288 23.83 24.40 4.17
N ARG A 289 24.29 24.31 5.42
CA ARG A 289 23.68 23.41 6.44
C ARG A 289 22.25 23.84 6.78
N GLY A 290 21.97 25.12 6.85
CA GLY A 290 20.62 25.68 7.08
C GLY A 290 19.71 25.62 5.83
N VAL A 291 20.27 25.93 4.66
CA VAL A 291 19.54 25.98 3.38
C VAL A 291 19.11 24.57 2.92
N GLY A 292 19.88 23.51 3.26
CA GLY A 292 19.49 22.13 2.94
C GLY A 292 18.31 21.61 3.75
N ILE A 293 18.10 22.11 4.97
CA ILE A 293 16.98 21.71 5.85
C ILE A 293 15.71 22.49 5.48
N LEU A 294 15.83 23.75 5.10
CA LEU A 294 14.69 24.63 4.83
C LEU A 294 13.77 24.14 3.70
N PRO A 295 14.26 23.72 2.51
CA PRO A 295 13.41 23.15 1.47
C PRO A 295 12.73 21.86 1.89
N VAL A 296 13.39 21.02 2.69
CA VAL A 296 12.81 19.77 3.17
C VAL A 296 11.75 20.03 4.23
N CYS A 297 11.97 20.98 5.14
CA CYS A 297 10.94 21.45 6.07
C CYS A 297 9.77 22.11 5.34
N LEU A 298 10.04 22.86 4.26
CA LEU A 298 9.01 23.48 3.43
C LEU A 298 8.21 22.43 2.66
N ILE A 299 8.88 21.44 2.05
CA ILE A 299 8.23 20.31 1.38
C ILE A 299 7.40 19.52 2.40
N PHE A 300 7.94 19.27 3.59
CA PHE A 300 7.24 18.59 4.69
C PHE A 300 6.03 19.42 5.14
N ALA A 301 6.19 20.73 5.35
CA ALA A 301 5.08 21.63 5.71
C ALA A 301 4.02 21.69 4.62
N VAL A 302 4.38 21.77 3.34
CA VAL A 302 3.44 21.77 2.21
C VAL A 302 2.72 20.42 2.08
N VAL A 303 3.42 19.32 2.31
CA VAL A 303 2.84 17.96 2.25
C VAL A 303 1.91 17.70 3.43
N TYR A 304 2.19 18.26 4.62
CA TYR A 304 1.38 18.07 5.84
C TYR A 304 0.43 19.22 6.16
N ALA A 305 0.61 20.42 5.57
CA ALA A 305 -0.33 21.53 5.74
C ALA A 305 -1.66 21.33 5.03
N ASP A 306 -1.82 20.18 4.37
CA ASP A 306 -3.07 19.79 3.77
C ASP A 306 -3.97 19.14 4.82
N PRO A 307 -4.99 19.84 5.29
CA PRO A 307 -5.96 19.25 6.19
C PRO A 307 -6.74 18.18 5.41
N ARG A 308 -6.29 16.92 5.50
CA ARG A 308 -7.19 15.82 5.14
C ARG A 308 -8.26 15.75 6.24
N PRO A 309 -9.51 16.02 5.91
CA PRO A 309 -10.59 15.88 6.90
C PRO A 309 -10.75 14.43 7.37
N ASP A 310 -10.03 13.49 6.75
CA ASP A 310 -10.26 12.04 6.86
C ASP A 310 -9.42 11.34 7.95
N ILE A 311 -8.58 12.05 8.70
CA ILE A 311 -7.91 11.50 9.89
C ILE A 311 -8.58 12.09 11.13
N ARG A 312 -9.86 11.82 11.31
CA ARG A 312 -10.48 11.95 12.62
C ARG A 312 -10.49 10.59 13.31
N ILE A 313 -9.98 10.57 14.51
CA ILE A 313 -9.89 9.37 15.38
C ILE A 313 -11.28 9.03 15.97
N ASP A 314 -12.24 9.91 15.83
CA ASP A 314 -13.61 9.79 16.27
C ASP A 314 -14.48 9.21 15.15
N GLY A 315 -15.34 8.25 15.49
CA GLY A 315 -16.19 7.45 14.61
C GLY A 315 -17.03 8.15 13.53
N ALA A 316 -16.84 9.47 13.37
CA ALA A 316 -17.44 10.31 12.34
C ALA A 316 -16.97 10.02 10.89
N VAL A 317 -15.85 9.28 10.72
CA VAL A 317 -15.29 9.01 9.38
C VAL A 317 -16.01 7.87 8.66
N LEU A 318 -16.59 6.92 9.38
CA LEU A 318 -17.37 5.83 8.77
C LEU A 318 -18.70 6.35 8.19
N GLY A 319 -19.33 7.35 8.82
CA GLY A 319 -20.66 7.82 8.47
C GLY A 319 -20.82 8.48 7.10
N SER A 320 -19.75 9.09 6.55
CA SER A 320 -19.82 9.78 5.25
C SER A 320 -19.53 8.89 4.04
N THR A 321 -19.04 7.67 4.26
CA THR A 321 -18.59 6.77 3.19
C THR A 321 -19.26 5.39 3.21
N HIS A 322 -19.97 5.04 4.27
CA HIS A 322 -20.57 3.71 4.46
C HIS A 322 -22.08 3.80 4.71
N PRO A 323 -22.85 2.80 4.27
CA PRO A 323 -24.32 2.82 4.37
C PRO A 323 -24.79 2.37 5.77
N CYS A 324 -24.31 3.05 6.83
CA CYS A 324 -24.56 2.65 8.22
C CYS A 324 -26.05 2.60 8.56
N GLY A 325 -26.83 3.57 8.10
CA GLY A 325 -28.26 3.61 8.35
C GLY A 325 -29.02 2.47 7.69
N ALA A 326 -28.72 2.16 6.42
CA ALA A 326 -29.35 1.04 5.72
C ALA A 326 -28.95 -0.32 6.33
N VAL A 327 -27.72 -0.46 6.79
CA VAL A 327 -27.21 -1.67 7.45
C VAL A 327 -27.88 -1.86 8.83
N ALA A 328 -27.99 -0.78 9.62
CA ALA A 328 -28.71 -0.82 10.90
C ALA A 328 -30.20 -1.20 10.68
N PHE A 329 -30.86 -0.62 9.66
CA PHE A 329 -32.21 -0.98 9.31
C PHE A 329 -32.36 -2.47 8.98
N LEU A 330 -31.49 -3.04 8.11
CA LEU A 330 -31.53 -4.48 7.80
C LEU A 330 -31.33 -5.37 9.03
N ARG A 331 -30.46 -4.95 9.96
CA ARG A 331 -30.20 -5.66 11.22
C ARG A 331 -31.43 -5.62 12.13
N GLU A 332 -32.03 -4.45 12.34
CA GLU A 332 -33.22 -4.28 13.18
C GLU A 332 -34.44 -5.06 12.65
N GLN A 333 -34.56 -5.16 11.33
CA GLN A 333 -35.62 -5.93 10.68
C GLN A 333 -35.32 -7.46 10.64
N GLY A 334 -34.16 -7.90 11.15
CA GLY A 334 -33.77 -9.30 11.09
C GLY A 334 -33.69 -9.84 9.67
N ALA A 335 -33.31 -9.00 8.70
CA ALA A 335 -33.30 -9.32 7.27
C ALA A 335 -32.40 -10.52 6.97
N ARG A 336 -32.84 -11.37 6.03
CA ARG A 336 -32.08 -12.53 5.56
C ARG A 336 -32.20 -12.62 4.03
N GLY A 337 -31.08 -12.87 3.35
CA GLY A 337 -31.07 -13.03 1.90
C GLY A 337 -29.80 -12.50 1.26
N ASN A 338 -29.85 -12.34 -0.06
CA ASN A 338 -28.75 -11.89 -0.88
C ASN A 338 -28.90 -10.41 -1.20
N LEU A 339 -27.86 -9.66 -0.97
CA LEU A 339 -27.82 -8.21 -1.18
C LEU A 339 -26.89 -7.86 -2.34
N TYR A 340 -27.42 -7.23 -3.39
CA TYR A 340 -26.60 -6.63 -4.44
C TYR A 340 -26.11 -5.27 -3.97
N ASN A 341 -24.77 -5.09 -3.94
CA ASN A 341 -24.11 -3.94 -3.31
C ASN A 341 -22.93 -3.44 -4.12
N PRO A 342 -22.53 -2.15 -3.98
CA PRO A 342 -21.28 -1.66 -4.51
C PRO A 342 -20.08 -2.40 -3.91
N LEU A 343 -19.09 -2.69 -4.73
CA LEU A 343 -17.84 -3.37 -4.35
C LEU A 343 -17.22 -2.80 -3.06
N TRP A 344 -17.15 -1.47 -2.93
CA TRP A 344 -16.49 -0.79 -1.81
C TRP A 344 -17.25 -0.84 -0.47
N TRP A 345 -18.53 -1.20 -0.48
CA TRP A 345 -19.34 -1.38 0.74
C TRP A 345 -19.40 -2.82 1.23
N GLY A 346 -19.06 -3.78 0.36
CA GLY A 346 -19.29 -5.21 0.63
C GLY A 346 -18.57 -5.72 1.88
N ALA A 347 -17.34 -5.26 2.15
CA ALA A 347 -16.60 -5.68 3.34
C ALA A 347 -17.28 -5.22 4.62
N TYR A 348 -17.75 -3.96 4.68
CA TYR A 348 -18.48 -3.39 5.82
C TYR A 348 -19.81 -4.12 6.02
N ILE A 349 -20.60 -4.32 4.97
CA ILE A 349 -21.89 -5.01 5.05
C ILE A 349 -21.70 -6.46 5.51
N THR A 350 -20.68 -7.15 5.00
CA THR A 350 -20.34 -8.51 5.43
C THR A 350 -20.00 -8.54 6.92
N TRP A 351 -19.18 -7.59 7.39
CA TRP A 351 -18.82 -7.51 8.81
C TRP A 351 -20.04 -7.38 9.71
N GLU A 352 -21.01 -6.58 9.32
CA GLU A 352 -22.16 -6.21 10.14
C GLU A 352 -23.30 -7.24 10.09
N LEU A 353 -23.54 -7.87 8.92
CA LEU A 353 -24.76 -8.64 8.65
C LEU A 353 -24.52 -10.12 8.36
N TYR A 354 -23.28 -10.59 8.18
CA TYR A 354 -23.02 -12.00 7.96
C TYR A 354 -23.32 -12.82 9.24
N PRO A 355 -23.93 -14.00 9.18
CA PRO A 355 -24.30 -14.76 7.96
C PRO A 355 -25.73 -14.48 7.43
N SER A 356 -26.51 -13.61 8.07
CA SER A 356 -27.91 -13.37 7.74
C SER A 356 -28.11 -12.78 6.36
N VAL A 357 -27.28 -11.79 6.00
CA VAL A 357 -27.27 -11.15 4.67
C VAL A 357 -25.95 -11.47 3.98
N ARG A 358 -26.04 -11.93 2.73
CA ARG A 358 -24.89 -12.25 1.89
C ARG A 358 -24.71 -11.19 0.83
N VAL A 359 -23.52 -10.61 0.72
CA VAL A 359 -23.19 -9.59 -0.27
C VAL A 359 -22.89 -10.20 -1.62
N SER A 360 -23.21 -9.50 -2.70
CA SER A 360 -22.88 -9.92 -4.07
C SER A 360 -21.38 -9.80 -4.35
N MET A 361 -20.72 -8.79 -3.74
CA MET A 361 -19.32 -8.51 -4.00
C MET A 361 -18.68 -7.79 -2.81
N ASP A 362 -17.38 -8.02 -2.58
CA ASP A 362 -16.57 -7.35 -1.56
C ASP A 362 -15.13 -7.11 -2.01
N GLY A 363 -14.31 -6.53 -1.15
CA GLY A 363 -12.93 -6.14 -1.43
C GLY A 363 -11.94 -7.29 -1.73
N ARG A 364 -12.40 -8.55 -1.77
CA ARG A 364 -11.59 -9.70 -2.18
C ARG A 364 -11.40 -9.80 -3.70
N ASN A 365 -12.08 -8.93 -4.45
CA ASN A 365 -11.93 -8.69 -5.89
C ASN A 365 -11.68 -9.98 -6.72
N VAL A 366 -10.64 -9.94 -7.55
CA VAL A 366 -10.25 -11.03 -8.48
C VAL A 366 -9.90 -12.35 -7.81
N SER A 367 -9.72 -12.41 -6.50
CA SER A 367 -9.52 -13.69 -5.80
C SER A 367 -10.80 -14.55 -5.75
N LEU A 368 -11.97 -13.91 -5.88
CA LEU A 368 -13.28 -14.58 -5.83
C LEU A 368 -14.18 -14.24 -7.02
N PHE A 369 -14.00 -13.09 -7.65
CA PHE A 369 -14.87 -12.57 -8.69
C PHE A 369 -14.10 -12.42 -10.00
N SER A 370 -14.73 -12.73 -11.13
CA SER A 370 -14.13 -12.48 -12.45
C SER A 370 -14.04 -10.98 -12.74
N ASP A 371 -13.11 -10.59 -13.61
CA ASP A 371 -12.99 -9.21 -14.09
C ASP A 371 -14.30 -8.68 -14.67
N GLU A 372 -15.05 -9.54 -15.37
CA GLU A 372 -16.32 -9.20 -15.95
C GLU A 372 -17.36 -8.83 -14.88
N MET A 373 -17.46 -9.62 -13.80
CA MET A 373 -18.37 -9.33 -12.68
C MET A 373 -18.00 -8.03 -11.97
N VAL A 374 -16.69 -7.77 -11.77
CA VAL A 374 -16.21 -6.54 -11.15
C VAL A 374 -16.55 -5.33 -12.02
N LEU A 375 -16.32 -5.43 -13.34
CA LEU A 375 -16.64 -4.38 -14.29
C LEU A 375 -18.14 -4.10 -14.37
N GLU A 376 -18.97 -5.16 -14.39
CA GLU A 376 -20.42 -5.06 -14.40
C GLU A 376 -20.93 -4.32 -13.16
N ASN A 377 -20.42 -4.69 -11.97
CA ASN A 377 -20.75 -4.01 -10.71
C ASN A 377 -20.33 -2.53 -10.72
N LEU A 378 -19.10 -2.22 -11.12
CA LEU A 378 -18.62 -0.85 -11.21
C LEU A 378 -19.44 -0.01 -12.18
N LYS A 379 -19.74 -0.53 -13.39
CA LYS A 379 -20.57 0.15 -14.38
C LYS A 379 -21.98 0.42 -13.84
N PHE A 380 -22.57 -0.56 -13.14
CA PHE A 380 -23.90 -0.39 -12.58
C PHE A 380 -24.00 0.81 -11.64
N TYR A 381 -22.99 1.04 -10.80
CA TYR A 381 -23.04 2.10 -9.79
C TYR A 381 -22.41 3.43 -10.21
N THR A 382 -21.42 3.42 -11.13
CA THR A 382 -20.59 4.61 -11.39
C THR A 382 -20.69 5.17 -12.81
N ASP A 383 -21.19 4.40 -13.77
CA ASP A 383 -21.18 4.81 -15.17
C ASP A 383 -22.25 5.87 -15.46
N LYS A 384 -21.77 7.08 -15.82
CA LYS A 384 -22.62 8.22 -16.21
C LYS A 384 -22.88 8.28 -17.72
N VAL A 385 -22.09 7.59 -18.53
CA VAL A 385 -22.09 7.71 -20.00
C VAL A 385 -22.90 6.59 -20.65
N TYR A 386 -22.75 5.38 -20.15
CA TYR A 386 -23.56 4.24 -20.60
C TYR A 386 -24.68 4.03 -19.58
N GLN A 387 -25.94 4.01 -20.06
CA GLN A 387 -27.07 3.71 -19.19
C GLN A 387 -26.81 2.35 -18.53
N ALA A 388 -26.64 2.36 -17.20
CA ALA A 388 -26.45 1.12 -16.44
C ALA A 388 -27.55 0.12 -16.77
N ASP A 389 -27.19 -1.14 -17.02
CA ASP A 389 -28.18 -2.18 -17.20
C ASP A 389 -28.84 -2.49 -15.86
N ILE A 390 -30.11 -2.03 -15.70
CA ILE A 390 -30.88 -2.21 -14.46
C ILE A 390 -31.24 -3.66 -14.19
N ASP A 391 -31.10 -4.56 -15.17
CA ASP A 391 -31.39 -5.97 -15.03
C ASP A 391 -30.22 -6.78 -14.43
N VAL A 392 -29.05 -6.14 -14.24
CA VAL A 392 -27.89 -6.81 -13.64
C VAL A 392 -28.19 -7.48 -12.31
N PRO A 393 -28.84 -6.84 -11.32
CA PRO A 393 -29.15 -7.53 -10.06
C PRO A 393 -30.03 -8.75 -10.22
N PHE A 394 -30.91 -8.79 -11.26
CA PHE A 394 -31.81 -9.93 -11.52
C PHE A 394 -31.09 -11.14 -12.13
N ARG A 395 -29.89 -10.97 -12.68
CA ARG A 395 -29.06 -12.11 -13.15
C ARG A 395 -28.53 -12.95 -11.99
N TYR A 396 -28.57 -12.38 -10.79
CA TYR A 396 -28.17 -13.02 -9.54
C TYR A 396 -29.40 -13.20 -8.66
N ALA A 397 -29.37 -14.17 -7.78
CA ALA A 397 -30.47 -14.39 -6.82
C ALA A 397 -30.47 -13.25 -5.77
N THR A 398 -30.99 -12.08 -6.13
CA THR A 398 -30.93 -10.83 -5.34
C THR A 398 -32.27 -10.59 -4.65
N ASP A 399 -32.27 -10.54 -3.31
CA ASP A 399 -33.43 -10.19 -2.49
C ASP A 399 -33.44 -8.68 -2.21
N PHE A 400 -32.26 -8.08 -1.98
CA PHE A 400 -32.08 -6.67 -1.65
C PHE A 400 -31.08 -6.00 -2.57
N LEU A 401 -31.27 -4.71 -2.80
CA LEU A 401 -30.36 -3.87 -3.56
C LEU A 401 -30.06 -2.60 -2.78
N ILE A 402 -28.78 -2.32 -2.52
CA ILE A 402 -28.35 -1.06 -1.88
C ILE A 402 -27.58 -0.20 -2.87
N VAL A 403 -27.94 1.09 -2.93
CA VAL A 403 -27.44 2.02 -3.93
C VAL A 403 -26.97 3.31 -3.25
N PRO A 404 -25.79 3.87 -3.58
CA PRO A 404 -25.41 5.20 -3.14
C PRO A 404 -26.44 6.26 -3.55
N ALA A 405 -26.74 7.19 -2.65
CA ALA A 405 -27.74 8.23 -2.90
C ALA A 405 -27.41 9.14 -4.10
N ASN A 406 -26.15 9.20 -4.49
CA ASN A 406 -25.66 9.95 -5.65
C ASN A 406 -25.38 9.08 -6.90
N ALA A 407 -25.75 7.80 -6.88
CA ALA A 407 -25.47 6.89 -7.99
C ALA A 407 -26.34 7.25 -9.22
N PRO A 408 -25.75 7.25 -10.43
CA PRO A 408 -26.49 7.59 -11.67
C PRO A 408 -27.69 6.66 -11.93
N VAL A 409 -27.63 5.41 -11.49
CA VAL A 409 -28.69 4.42 -11.69
C VAL A 409 -29.93 4.64 -10.80
N LEU A 410 -29.80 5.44 -9.73
CA LEU A 410 -30.85 5.57 -8.70
C LEU A 410 -32.20 6.05 -9.28
N SER A 411 -32.21 7.05 -10.16
CA SER A 411 -33.45 7.60 -10.74
C SER A 411 -34.23 6.55 -11.53
N ARG A 412 -33.54 5.63 -12.19
CA ARG A 412 -34.15 4.55 -12.96
C ARG A 412 -34.72 3.46 -12.04
N LEU A 413 -34.00 3.13 -10.96
CA LEU A 413 -34.47 2.17 -9.97
C LEU A 413 -35.70 2.67 -9.20
N LEU A 414 -35.77 3.96 -8.93
CA LEU A 414 -36.96 4.57 -8.32
C LEU A 414 -38.21 4.50 -9.21
N ALA A 415 -38.03 4.42 -10.53
CA ALA A 415 -39.13 4.27 -11.51
C ALA A 415 -39.48 2.83 -11.84
N ASP A 416 -38.64 1.85 -11.39
CA ASP A 416 -38.83 0.43 -11.68
C ASP A 416 -39.74 -0.24 -10.63
N SER A 417 -40.92 -0.70 -11.04
CA SER A 417 -41.90 -1.34 -10.15
C SER A 417 -41.47 -2.68 -9.57
N ARG A 418 -40.38 -3.28 -10.11
CA ARG A 418 -39.82 -4.54 -9.58
C ARG A 418 -39.06 -4.33 -8.26
N TRP A 419 -38.75 -3.06 -7.91
CA TRP A 419 -38.05 -2.70 -6.69
C TRP A 419 -38.94 -1.89 -5.74
N ARG A 420 -39.11 -2.37 -4.52
CA ARG A 420 -39.77 -1.64 -3.44
C ARG A 420 -38.72 -0.95 -2.56
N ARG A 421 -38.77 0.38 -2.44
CA ARG A 421 -37.89 1.12 -1.56
C ARG A 421 -38.21 0.85 -0.09
N LEU A 422 -37.25 0.36 0.67
CA LEU A 422 -37.36 0.07 2.11
C LEU A 422 -36.82 1.20 2.99
N TYR A 423 -35.68 1.80 2.59
CA TYR A 423 -34.98 2.79 3.38
C TYR A 423 -34.29 3.81 2.47
N ALA A 424 -34.11 5.05 2.96
CA ALA A 424 -33.32 6.07 2.30
C ALA A 424 -32.77 7.06 3.32
N ASP A 425 -31.49 7.43 3.13
CA ASP A 425 -30.80 8.49 3.87
C ASP A 425 -29.92 9.32 2.92
N SER A 426 -29.03 10.18 3.48
CA SER A 426 -28.11 11.00 2.70
C SER A 426 -27.08 10.19 1.91
N ASP A 427 -26.76 8.98 2.38
CA ASP A 427 -25.65 8.18 1.87
C ASP A 427 -26.13 7.03 0.97
N SER A 428 -27.30 6.46 1.25
CA SER A 428 -27.77 5.24 0.62
C SER A 428 -29.29 5.14 0.47
N VAL A 429 -29.70 4.35 -0.53
CA VAL A 429 -31.09 3.92 -0.73
C VAL A 429 -31.11 2.39 -0.79
N LEU A 430 -32.00 1.79 0.00
CA LEU A 430 -32.18 0.35 0.06
C LEU A 430 -33.50 -0.04 -0.58
N PHE A 431 -33.45 -1.04 -1.44
CA PHE A 431 -34.59 -1.63 -2.10
C PHE A 431 -34.71 -3.10 -1.76
N GLU A 432 -35.93 -3.64 -1.85
CA GLU A 432 -36.27 -5.05 -1.82
C GLU A 432 -36.90 -5.45 -3.15
N HIS A 433 -36.62 -6.65 -3.62
CA HIS A 433 -37.28 -7.22 -4.80
C HIS A 433 -38.78 -7.39 -4.51
N ALA A 434 -39.65 -6.91 -5.40
CA ALA A 434 -41.09 -6.89 -5.16
C ALA A 434 -41.67 -8.27 -4.91
N ASP A 435 -41.15 -9.31 -5.60
CA ASP A 435 -41.63 -10.70 -5.44
C ASP A 435 -41.09 -11.36 -4.15
N ALA A 436 -39.96 -10.86 -3.57
CA ALA A 436 -39.46 -11.41 -2.32
C ALA A 436 -40.34 -11.03 -1.11
N GLY A 437 -41.06 -9.93 -1.20
CA GLY A 437 -42.01 -9.47 -0.17
C GLY A 437 -43.27 -10.32 -0.04
N ALA A 438 -43.61 -11.08 -1.07
CA ALA A 438 -44.83 -11.95 -1.05
C ALA A 438 -44.69 -13.17 -0.12
N THR A 439 -43.47 -13.51 0.28
CA THR A 439 -43.15 -14.67 1.17
C THR A 439 -42.75 -14.25 2.59
N ARG A 440 -42.64 -12.95 2.90
CA ARG A 440 -42.24 -12.44 4.22
C ARG A 440 -43.33 -11.56 4.81
N GLN A 441 -43.65 -11.79 6.08
CA GLN A 441 -44.51 -10.93 6.89
C GLN A 441 -43.99 -9.47 6.87
N ASP A 442 -44.95 -8.54 6.77
CA ASP A 442 -44.75 -7.09 6.64
C ASP A 442 -43.55 -6.52 7.39
N LEU A 443 -42.52 -6.12 6.61
CA LEU A 443 -41.51 -5.22 7.12
C LEU A 443 -42.19 -3.87 7.35
N SER A 444 -41.94 -3.24 8.50
CA SER A 444 -42.51 -1.95 8.89
C SER A 444 -42.30 -0.88 7.80
N PRO A 445 -43.24 0.07 7.61
CA PRO A 445 -43.13 1.09 6.57
C PRO A 445 -41.84 1.89 6.67
N PRO A 446 -41.32 2.41 5.53
CA PRO A 446 -40.04 3.10 5.47
C PRO A 446 -40.02 4.30 6.43
N ARG A 447 -39.12 4.27 7.40
CA ARG A 447 -38.83 5.40 8.28
C ARG A 447 -37.74 6.26 7.65
N LEU A 448 -38.06 7.50 7.32
CA LEU A 448 -37.05 8.54 7.08
C LEU A 448 -36.41 8.85 8.44
N MET A 449 -35.19 8.39 8.68
CA MET A 449 -34.47 8.75 9.89
C MET A 449 -33.93 10.18 9.83
N PRO A 450 -34.15 11.03 10.85
CA PRO A 450 -33.51 12.34 10.94
C PRO A 450 -31.99 12.22 10.97
N LEU A 451 -31.28 13.18 10.38
CA LEU A 451 -29.80 13.23 10.29
C LEU A 451 -29.07 12.99 11.63
N ILE A 452 -29.66 13.43 12.76
CA ILE A 452 -29.11 13.24 14.10
C ILE A 452 -29.15 11.77 14.55
N GLN A 453 -30.16 11.01 14.16
CA GLN A 453 -30.26 9.58 14.48
C GLN A 453 -29.37 8.73 13.57
N GLN A 454 -29.10 9.17 12.35
CA GLN A 454 -28.15 8.52 11.43
C GLN A 454 -26.73 8.55 12.01
N LYS A 455 -26.31 9.68 12.60
CA LYS A 455 -25.01 9.83 13.25
C LYS A 455 -24.87 8.92 14.47
N LYS A 456 -25.93 8.77 15.28
CA LYS A 456 -25.96 7.84 16.42
C LYS A 456 -25.95 6.37 16.02
N ALA A 457 -26.55 6.00 14.87
CA ALA A 457 -26.51 4.61 14.38
C ALA A 457 -25.09 4.18 13.98
N CYS A 458 -24.29 5.10 13.40
CA CYS A 458 -22.88 4.84 13.09
C CYS A 458 -22.01 4.82 14.35
N GLU A 459 -22.34 5.62 15.37
CA GLU A 459 -21.64 5.64 16.66
C GLU A 459 -21.91 4.36 17.48
N ALA A 460 -23.15 3.86 17.48
CA ALA A 460 -23.55 2.63 18.20
C ALA A 460 -22.96 1.34 17.60
N VAL A 461 -22.44 1.38 16.39
CA VAL A 461 -21.73 0.25 15.75
C VAL A 461 -20.27 0.19 16.21
N LEU A 462 -19.76 1.25 16.84
CA LEU A 462 -18.37 1.39 17.29
C LEU A 462 -18.21 1.20 18.80
N GLU A 463 -19.30 1.15 19.59
CA GLU A 463 -19.35 0.70 20.99
C GLU A 463 -19.52 -0.83 21.07
#